data_e7f10f9eab9f75091a89a262367cc8af
#
_entry.id   e7f10f9eab9f75091a89a262367cc8af
#
_cell.length_a   1.000
_cell.length_b   1.000
_cell.length_c   1.000
_cell.angle_alpha   90.00
_cell.angle_beta   90.00
_cell.angle_gamma   90.00
#
_symmetry.space_group_name_H-M   'P 1'
#
loop_
_entity.id
_entity.type
_entity.pdbx_description
1 polymer ?
#
loop_
_entity_poly.entity_id
_entity_poly.type
_entity_poly.pdbx_seq_one_letter_code
_entity_poly.pdbx_strand_id
1 'polypeptide(L)'
;MRTIKLVVSYDGSCYHGFQKQKDYVTIQSILEEKLALLCGEPVVIAGSGRTDAGVHALAQTVTLTTKGRIPCANMVRASRRLLPRDIVVLSAEEMPDGFHARFSACWKAYEYRVLCTAAPDPFRGRYTWQLANKLDVDAMNAAAALLLGTHDFSAFRSSGSVDSSPVKTIYEAGWRKEGSELVFRIAGDGFVYHMVRNIVWSLVQVGLGKRSKDDFAAELRAQRCEFLNEPAPAEGLYLAEVCYKPYPER
;
A
#
# COMPACT_ATOMS: atom_id res chain seq x y z
N MET A 1 -21.11 -16.16 15.76
CA MET A 1 -20.46 -15.61 14.55
C MET A 1 -18.97 -15.78 14.71
N ARG A 2 -18.22 -15.92 13.61
CA ARG A 2 -16.76 -16.05 13.64
C ARG A 2 -16.15 -14.84 12.95
N THR A 3 -15.10 -14.27 13.51
CA THR A 3 -14.30 -13.23 12.88
C THR A 3 -13.11 -13.88 12.19
N ILE A 4 -12.99 -13.72 10.88
CA ILE A 4 -11.90 -14.31 10.08
C ILE A 4 -11.03 -13.19 9.51
N LYS A 5 -9.73 -13.30 9.75
CA LYS A 5 -8.69 -12.50 9.10
C LYS A 5 -8.22 -13.23 7.85
N LEU A 6 -8.20 -12.55 6.71
CA LEU A 6 -7.57 -13.04 5.49
C LEU A 6 -6.39 -12.13 5.14
N VAL A 7 -5.31 -12.74 4.68
CA VAL A 7 -4.22 -12.03 3.99
C VAL A 7 -4.39 -12.25 2.50
N VAL A 8 -4.43 -11.16 1.74
CA VAL A 8 -4.77 -11.16 0.31
C VAL A 8 -3.67 -10.44 -0.47
N SER A 9 -3.20 -11.06 -1.53
CA SER A 9 -2.33 -10.44 -2.53
C SER A 9 -3.11 -10.14 -3.79
N TYR A 10 -2.85 -9.01 -4.45
CA TYR A 10 -3.49 -8.68 -5.72
C TYR A 10 -2.65 -7.79 -6.64
N ASP A 11 -2.81 -8.02 -7.94
CA ASP A 11 -2.46 -7.07 -8.98
C ASP A 11 -3.61 -6.07 -9.14
N GLY A 12 -3.34 -4.80 -8.82
CA GLY A 12 -4.34 -3.73 -8.85
C GLY A 12 -4.59 -3.12 -10.23
N SER A 13 -3.83 -3.52 -11.26
CA SER A 13 -3.80 -2.86 -12.58
C SER A 13 -5.18 -2.75 -13.26
N CYS A 14 -6.05 -3.74 -13.03
CA CYS A 14 -7.37 -3.81 -13.65
C CYS A 14 -8.52 -3.37 -12.73
N TYR A 15 -8.21 -2.78 -11.58
CA TYR A 15 -9.20 -2.44 -10.56
C TYR A 15 -9.20 -0.95 -10.20
N HIS A 16 -10.38 -0.43 -9.91
CA HIS A 16 -10.55 0.95 -9.43
C HIS A 16 -10.27 1.05 -7.91
N GLY A 17 -9.14 0.46 -7.48
CA GLY A 17 -8.68 0.43 -6.11
C GLY A 17 -9.33 -0.66 -5.26
N PHE A 18 -9.05 -0.61 -3.96
CA PHE A 18 -9.55 -1.60 -3.01
C PHE A 18 -11.02 -1.39 -2.66
N GLN A 19 -11.39 -0.16 -2.24
CA GLN A 19 -12.70 0.15 -1.66
C GLN A 19 -13.83 0.03 -2.68
N LYS A 20 -14.91 -0.66 -2.30
CA LYS A 20 -16.14 -0.77 -3.11
C LYS A 20 -16.70 0.60 -3.48
N GLN A 21 -17.01 0.79 -4.74
CA GLN A 21 -17.56 1.98 -5.34
C GLN A 21 -18.73 1.60 -6.27
N LYS A 22 -19.68 2.52 -6.43
CA LYS A 22 -20.76 2.34 -7.39
C LYS A 22 -20.17 2.38 -8.80
N ASP A 23 -20.64 1.50 -9.66
CA ASP A 23 -20.31 1.43 -11.09
C ASP A 23 -18.85 1.05 -11.43
N TYR A 24 -18.04 0.66 -10.43
CA TYR A 24 -16.66 0.26 -10.64
C TYR A 24 -16.35 -1.13 -10.07
N VAL A 25 -15.51 -1.87 -10.79
CA VAL A 25 -14.95 -3.14 -10.31
C VAL A 25 -13.76 -2.84 -9.37
N THR A 26 -13.87 -3.32 -8.13
CA THR A 26 -12.87 -3.10 -7.07
C THR A 26 -12.47 -4.41 -6.43
N ILE A 27 -11.31 -4.46 -5.77
CA ILE A 27 -10.85 -5.65 -5.05
C ILE A 27 -11.88 -6.09 -4.00
N GLN A 28 -12.44 -5.14 -3.24
CA GLN A 28 -13.45 -5.43 -2.22
C GLN A 28 -14.71 -6.04 -2.82
N SER A 29 -15.23 -5.53 -3.94
CA SER A 29 -16.44 -6.05 -4.56
C SER A 29 -16.29 -7.50 -5.02
N ILE A 30 -15.14 -7.85 -5.63
CA ILE A 30 -14.84 -9.22 -6.04
C ILE A 30 -14.67 -10.14 -4.84
N LEU A 31 -13.94 -9.71 -3.80
CA LEU A 31 -13.76 -10.52 -2.60
C LEU A 31 -15.11 -10.77 -1.90
N GLU A 32 -15.98 -9.77 -1.73
CA GLU A 32 -17.29 -9.93 -1.10
C GLU A 32 -18.17 -10.90 -1.89
N GLU A 33 -18.24 -10.77 -3.23
CA GLU A 33 -18.99 -11.66 -4.09
C GLU A 33 -18.55 -13.12 -3.96
N LYS A 34 -17.24 -13.36 -4.07
CA LYS A 34 -16.70 -14.75 -4.09
C LYS A 34 -16.66 -15.38 -2.69
N LEU A 35 -16.41 -14.60 -1.64
CA LEU A 35 -16.45 -15.10 -0.27
C LEU A 35 -17.88 -15.39 0.19
N ALA A 36 -18.88 -14.66 -0.29
CA ALA A 36 -20.29 -14.96 -0.03
C ALA A 36 -20.67 -16.37 -0.48
N LEU A 37 -20.15 -16.81 -1.64
CA LEU A 37 -20.37 -18.19 -2.14
C LEU A 37 -19.76 -19.23 -1.20
N LEU A 38 -18.59 -18.94 -0.60
CA LEU A 38 -17.92 -19.86 0.31
C LEU A 38 -18.59 -19.91 1.69
N CYS A 39 -19.12 -18.79 2.13
CA CYS A 39 -19.78 -18.67 3.43
C CYS A 39 -21.24 -19.12 3.40
N GLY A 40 -21.85 -19.18 2.20
CA GLY A 40 -23.28 -19.46 2.02
C GLY A 40 -24.20 -18.33 2.50
N GLU A 41 -23.65 -17.12 2.65
CA GLU A 41 -24.36 -15.92 3.11
C GLU A 41 -23.68 -14.66 2.55
N PRO A 42 -24.38 -13.52 2.43
CA PRO A 42 -23.73 -12.25 2.11
C PRO A 42 -22.68 -11.90 3.14
N VAL A 43 -21.50 -11.46 2.67
CA VAL A 43 -20.40 -11.03 3.54
C VAL A 43 -20.03 -9.58 3.21
N VAL A 44 -19.60 -8.87 4.25
CA VAL A 44 -18.97 -7.55 4.12
C VAL A 44 -17.56 -7.66 4.68
N ILE A 45 -16.59 -7.18 3.93
CA ILE A 45 -15.21 -7.19 4.39
C ILE A 45 -14.74 -5.79 4.80
N ALA A 46 -13.87 -5.73 5.79
CA ALA A 46 -13.15 -4.52 6.17
C ALA A 46 -11.66 -4.70 5.88
N GLY A 47 -11.10 -3.85 5.01
CA GLY A 47 -9.66 -3.84 4.72
C GLY A 47 -8.85 -3.06 5.74
N SER A 48 -7.57 -3.41 5.91
CA SER A 48 -6.66 -2.70 6.81
C SER A 48 -6.32 -1.29 6.31
N GLY A 49 -6.36 -1.07 5.01
CA GLY A 49 -6.15 0.21 4.35
C GLY A 49 -6.76 0.20 2.96
N ARG A 50 -7.02 1.39 2.42
CA ARG A 50 -7.42 1.57 1.04
C ARG A 50 -6.17 1.66 0.18
N THR A 51 -6.19 1.02 -0.97
CA THR A 51 -5.23 1.24 -2.06
C THR A 51 -5.96 1.93 -3.20
N ASP A 52 -5.26 2.84 -3.89
CA ASP A 52 -5.83 3.57 -5.02
C ASP A 52 -5.96 2.67 -6.26
N ALA A 53 -6.65 3.17 -7.30
CA ALA A 53 -6.71 2.51 -8.60
C ALA A 53 -5.29 2.23 -9.14
N GLY A 54 -5.04 1.03 -9.62
CA GLY A 54 -3.74 0.59 -10.13
C GLY A 54 -2.70 0.20 -9.08
N VAL A 55 -2.94 0.45 -7.79
CA VAL A 55 -2.02 0.08 -6.69
C VAL A 55 -2.18 -1.39 -6.33
N HIS A 56 -1.06 -2.08 -6.13
CA HIS A 56 -1.00 -3.51 -5.80
C HIS A 56 -0.96 -3.76 -4.29
N ALA A 57 -1.09 -5.02 -3.91
CA ALA A 57 -0.77 -5.47 -2.56
C ALA A 57 -0.08 -6.84 -2.56
N LEU A 58 0.98 -6.96 -1.79
CA LEU A 58 1.61 -8.24 -1.48
C LEU A 58 0.90 -8.92 -0.31
N ALA A 59 0.43 -8.13 0.69
CA ALA A 59 -0.19 -8.64 1.91
C ALA A 59 -1.24 -7.69 2.49
N GLN A 60 -2.28 -7.35 1.72
CA GLN A 60 -3.47 -6.68 2.26
C GLN A 60 -4.15 -7.58 3.30
N THR A 61 -4.52 -7.04 4.43
CA THR A 61 -5.33 -7.79 5.41
C THR A 61 -6.77 -7.33 5.38
N VAL A 62 -7.68 -8.28 5.36
CA VAL A 62 -9.12 -8.04 5.48
C VAL A 62 -9.73 -8.86 6.60
N THR A 63 -10.80 -8.35 7.21
CA THR A 63 -11.65 -9.12 8.13
C THR A 63 -13.04 -9.27 7.56
N LEU A 64 -13.63 -10.40 7.83
CA LEU A 64 -15.06 -10.67 7.63
C LEU A 64 -15.63 -11.36 8.87
N THR A 65 -16.93 -11.20 9.08
CA THR A 65 -17.68 -11.95 10.11
C THR A 65 -18.68 -12.84 9.40
N THR A 66 -18.76 -14.13 9.81
CA THR A 66 -19.62 -15.12 9.17
C THR A 66 -20.20 -16.13 10.17
N LYS A 67 -21.36 -16.71 9.86
CA LYS A 67 -21.92 -17.91 10.51
C LYS A 67 -21.45 -19.19 9.80
N GLY A 68 -20.87 -19.07 8.61
CA GLY A 68 -20.37 -20.17 7.80
C GLY A 68 -19.35 -21.01 8.58
N ARG A 69 -19.40 -22.34 8.39
CA ARG A 69 -18.57 -23.31 9.13
C ARG A 69 -17.34 -23.78 8.32
N ILE A 70 -17.09 -23.22 7.13
CA ILE A 70 -15.95 -23.62 6.31
C ILE A 70 -14.64 -23.40 7.11
N PRO A 71 -13.77 -24.44 7.24
CA PRO A 71 -12.47 -24.27 7.88
C PRO A 71 -11.59 -23.28 7.13
N CYS A 72 -10.77 -22.49 7.83
CA CYS A 72 -9.91 -21.46 7.23
C CYS A 72 -9.00 -22.01 6.13
N ALA A 73 -8.40 -23.20 6.33
CA ALA A 73 -7.57 -23.86 5.29
C ALA A 73 -8.37 -24.20 4.02
N ASN A 74 -9.63 -24.59 4.17
CA ASN A 74 -10.51 -24.88 3.04
C ASN A 74 -10.96 -23.59 2.35
N MET A 75 -11.17 -22.50 3.09
CA MET A 75 -11.47 -21.18 2.53
C MET A 75 -10.33 -20.71 1.61
N VAL A 76 -9.08 -20.81 2.05
CA VAL A 76 -7.89 -20.50 1.22
C VAL A 76 -7.85 -21.35 -0.05
N ARG A 77 -8.08 -22.67 0.08
CA ARG A 77 -8.03 -23.59 -1.05
C ARG A 77 -9.16 -23.37 -2.06
N ALA A 78 -10.37 -23.15 -1.56
CA ALA A 78 -11.54 -22.93 -2.39
C ALA A 78 -11.53 -21.57 -3.08
N SER A 79 -11.03 -20.53 -2.41
CA SER A 79 -10.91 -19.18 -2.99
C SER A 79 -10.06 -19.15 -4.28
N ARG A 80 -9.01 -20.00 -4.38
CA ARG A 80 -8.16 -20.12 -5.58
C ARG A 80 -8.90 -20.55 -6.84
N ARG A 81 -10.08 -21.19 -6.69
CA ARG A 81 -10.92 -21.62 -7.82
C ARG A 81 -12.00 -20.61 -8.17
N LEU A 82 -12.32 -19.72 -7.27
CA LEU A 82 -13.41 -18.75 -7.40
C LEU A 82 -12.93 -17.35 -7.75
N LEU A 83 -11.77 -16.97 -7.20
CA LEU A 83 -11.17 -15.66 -7.46
C LEU A 83 -10.50 -15.63 -8.85
N PRO A 84 -10.47 -14.46 -9.50
CA PRO A 84 -9.65 -14.25 -10.67
C PRO A 84 -8.16 -14.42 -10.32
N ARG A 85 -7.32 -14.68 -11.33
CA ARG A 85 -5.90 -15.03 -11.13
C ARG A 85 -5.05 -13.92 -10.51
N ASP A 86 -5.51 -12.71 -10.60
CA ASP A 86 -4.89 -11.49 -10.09
C ASP A 86 -5.27 -11.16 -8.64
N ILE A 87 -6.11 -11.99 -7.99
CA ILE A 87 -6.43 -11.89 -6.55
C ILE A 87 -6.24 -13.25 -5.89
N VAL A 88 -5.39 -13.29 -4.85
CA VAL A 88 -5.06 -14.54 -4.14
C VAL A 88 -5.21 -14.37 -2.64
N VAL A 89 -6.00 -15.24 -2.01
CA VAL A 89 -6.00 -15.40 -0.54
C VAL A 89 -4.79 -16.24 -0.14
N LEU A 90 -3.84 -15.64 0.56
CA LEU A 90 -2.60 -16.27 1.00
C LEU A 90 -2.81 -17.08 2.27
N SER A 91 -3.58 -16.53 3.22
CA SER A 91 -3.88 -17.18 4.50
C SER A 91 -5.26 -16.77 5.01
N ALA A 92 -5.81 -17.60 5.88
CA ALA A 92 -7.02 -17.35 6.64
C ALA A 92 -6.83 -17.82 8.09
N GLU A 93 -7.29 -17.02 9.04
CA GLU A 93 -7.15 -17.30 10.47
C GLU A 93 -8.40 -16.81 11.20
N GLU A 94 -8.89 -17.62 12.15
CA GLU A 94 -9.97 -17.21 13.05
C GLU A 94 -9.41 -16.33 14.15
N MET A 95 -10.00 -15.17 14.33
CA MET A 95 -9.56 -14.15 15.28
C MET A 95 -10.53 -14.03 16.44
N PRO A 96 -10.06 -13.55 17.60
CA PRO A 96 -10.94 -13.19 18.70
C PRO A 96 -12.00 -12.17 18.30
N ASP A 97 -13.12 -12.17 19.00
CA ASP A 97 -14.16 -11.17 18.82
C ASP A 97 -13.61 -9.76 19.02
N GLY A 98 -14.06 -8.83 18.17
CA GLY A 98 -13.59 -7.44 18.16
C GLY A 98 -12.32 -7.17 17.34
N PHE A 99 -11.65 -8.20 16.82
CA PHE A 99 -10.55 -7.96 15.89
C PHE A 99 -11.05 -7.28 14.62
N HIS A 100 -10.35 -6.22 14.19
CA HIS A 100 -10.68 -5.45 13.00
C HIS A 100 -9.43 -5.13 12.20
N ALA A 101 -9.39 -5.50 10.91
CA ALA A 101 -8.21 -5.36 10.05
C ALA A 101 -7.59 -3.94 10.07
N ARG A 102 -8.41 -2.89 10.15
CA ARG A 102 -7.93 -1.51 10.16
C ARG A 102 -7.53 -1.02 11.56
N PHE A 103 -8.41 -1.25 12.55
CA PHE A 103 -8.25 -0.60 13.87
C PHE A 103 -7.33 -1.37 14.79
N SER A 104 -7.16 -2.69 14.57
CA SER A 104 -6.21 -3.51 15.32
C SER A 104 -4.80 -3.46 14.76
N ALA A 105 -4.58 -2.85 13.57
CA ALA A 105 -3.27 -2.75 12.97
C ALA A 105 -2.37 -1.78 13.73
N CYS A 106 -1.16 -2.23 14.07
CA CYS A 106 -0.14 -1.42 14.75
C CYS A 106 0.68 -0.60 13.76
N TRP A 107 1.05 -1.19 12.62
CA TRP A 107 1.80 -0.52 11.56
C TRP A 107 1.59 -1.20 10.22
N LYS A 108 1.99 -0.51 9.16
CA LYS A 108 1.95 -0.98 7.78
C LYS A 108 3.24 -0.61 7.07
N ALA A 109 3.61 -1.40 6.07
CA ALA A 109 4.70 -1.08 5.18
C ALA A 109 4.22 -1.05 3.73
N TYR A 110 4.79 -0.11 2.98
CA TYR A 110 4.65 -0.03 1.54
C TYR A 110 6.01 -0.21 0.87
N GLU A 111 5.99 -0.78 -0.31
CA GLU A 111 7.12 -0.77 -1.24
C GLU A 111 6.73 0.00 -2.50
N TYR A 112 7.70 0.72 -3.05
CA TYR A 112 7.55 1.40 -4.33
C TYR A 112 8.72 1.02 -5.25
N ARG A 113 8.41 0.55 -6.46
CA ARG A 113 9.39 0.01 -7.39
C ARG A 113 9.61 0.95 -8.56
N VAL A 114 10.88 1.29 -8.78
CA VAL A 114 11.35 2.11 -9.92
C VAL A 114 12.30 1.28 -10.76
N LEU A 115 12.06 1.24 -12.05
CA LEU A 115 12.95 0.64 -13.03
C LEU A 115 13.66 1.72 -13.85
N CYS A 116 14.98 1.86 -13.66
CA CYS A 116 15.78 2.75 -14.49
C CYS A 116 16.17 2.02 -15.77
N THR A 117 15.57 2.39 -16.91
CA THR A 117 15.79 1.73 -18.20
C THR A 117 15.76 2.73 -19.35
N ALA A 118 16.66 2.57 -20.33
CA ALA A 118 16.70 3.44 -21.51
C ALA A 118 15.51 3.21 -22.47
N ALA A 119 14.97 1.98 -22.50
CA ALA A 119 13.80 1.63 -23.29
C ALA A 119 12.71 1.07 -22.37
N PRO A 120 11.44 1.45 -22.56
CA PRO A 120 10.35 0.89 -21.77
C PRO A 120 10.26 -0.64 -21.90
N ASP A 121 10.09 -1.32 -20.77
CA ASP A 121 9.84 -2.75 -20.71
C ASP A 121 8.32 -3.00 -20.57
N PRO A 122 7.62 -3.53 -21.60
CA PRO A 122 6.18 -3.72 -21.59
C PRO A 122 5.71 -4.78 -20.58
N PHE A 123 6.60 -5.72 -20.18
CA PHE A 123 6.27 -6.77 -19.20
C PHE A 123 6.38 -6.28 -17.75
N ARG A 124 7.07 -5.17 -17.52
CA ARG A 124 7.26 -4.59 -16.19
C ARG A 124 6.54 -3.26 -16.01
N GLY A 125 5.97 -2.69 -17.07
CA GLY A 125 5.30 -1.39 -17.04
C GLY A 125 4.07 -1.32 -16.13
N ARG A 126 3.43 -2.48 -15.84
CA ARG A 126 2.31 -2.56 -14.90
C ARG A 126 2.73 -2.67 -13.43
N TYR A 127 4.04 -2.83 -13.18
CA TYR A 127 4.57 -3.23 -11.88
C TYR A 127 5.69 -2.33 -11.38
N THR A 128 6.10 -1.35 -12.19
CA THR A 128 7.20 -0.44 -11.88
C THR A 128 6.99 0.93 -12.52
N TRP A 129 7.41 1.98 -11.84
CA TRP A 129 7.60 3.28 -12.47
C TRP A 129 8.88 3.25 -13.30
N GLN A 130 8.77 3.34 -14.63
CA GLN A 130 9.92 3.30 -15.54
C GLN A 130 10.45 4.71 -15.80
N LEU A 131 11.75 4.88 -15.61
CA LEU A 131 12.47 6.12 -15.83
C LEU A 131 13.68 5.89 -16.73
N ALA A 132 13.86 6.78 -17.70
CA ALA A 132 15.05 6.73 -18.58
C ALA A 132 16.33 7.21 -17.88
N ASN A 133 16.20 7.96 -16.78
CA ASN A 133 17.31 8.56 -16.08
C ASN A 133 17.87 7.63 -15.01
N LYS A 134 19.20 7.70 -14.82
CA LYS A 134 19.82 7.12 -13.62
C LYS A 134 19.55 8.03 -12.42
N LEU A 135 19.26 7.42 -11.27
CA LEU A 135 18.97 8.11 -10.02
C LEU A 135 20.17 8.00 -9.05
N ASP A 136 20.43 9.08 -8.34
CA ASP A 136 21.37 9.10 -7.21
C ASP A 136 20.70 8.54 -5.97
N VAL A 137 20.95 7.24 -5.70
CA VAL A 137 20.32 6.50 -4.59
C VAL A 137 20.83 6.98 -3.23
N ASP A 138 22.07 7.43 -3.14
CA ASP A 138 22.66 7.91 -1.90
C ASP A 138 22.03 9.23 -1.48
N ALA A 139 21.85 10.16 -2.43
CA ALA A 139 21.12 11.41 -2.20
C ALA A 139 19.65 11.15 -1.81
N MET A 140 18.98 10.18 -2.47
CA MET A 140 17.60 9.78 -2.14
C MET A 140 17.52 9.20 -0.73
N ASN A 141 18.46 8.37 -0.31
CA ASN A 141 18.51 7.81 1.04
C ASN A 141 18.81 8.86 2.11
N ALA A 142 19.71 9.81 1.81
CA ALA A 142 19.97 10.93 2.71
C ALA A 142 18.74 11.81 2.95
N ALA A 143 17.88 11.99 1.93
CA ALA A 143 16.60 12.68 2.06
C ALA A 143 15.54 11.82 2.76
N ALA A 144 15.44 10.53 2.43
CA ALA A 144 14.48 9.60 3.03
C ALA A 144 14.68 9.44 4.56
N ALA A 145 15.92 9.52 5.03
CA ALA A 145 16.24 9.48 6.45
C ALA A 145 15.56 10.60 7.27
N LEU A 146 15.21 11.72 6.64
CA LEU A 146 14.48 12.82 7.29
C LEU A 146 13.03 12.48 7.63
N LEU A 147 12.47 11.42 7.03
CA LEU A 147 11.11 10.97 7.29
C LEU A 147 10.97 10.20 8.60
N LEU A 148 12.10 9.70 9.16
CA LEU A 148 12.08 8.88 10.38
C LEU A 148 11.60 9.68 11.59
N GLY A 149 10.80 9.03 12.45
CA GLY A 149 10.17 9.65 13.62
C GLY A 149 8.78 10.18 13.34
N THR A 150 8.29 11.06 14.22
CA THR A 150 6.93 11.61 14.18
C THR A 150 6.94 12.99 13.53
N HIS A 151 6.20 13.13 12.42
CA HIS A 151 6.09 14.37 11.66
C HIS A 151 4.65 14.63 11.24
N ASP A 152 4.35 15.88 10.92
CA ASP A 152 3.14 16.27 10.20
C ASP A 152 3.38 16.12 8.69
N PHE A 153 2.67 15.17 8.08
CA PHE A 153 2.77 14.84 6.66
C PHE A 153 1.72 15.58 5.79
N SER A 154 1.21 16.70 6.23
CA SER A 154 0.25 17.51 5.45
C SER A 154 0.81 17.89 4.07
N ALA A 155 2.12 18.14 3.95
CA ALA A 155 2.79 18.43 2.68
C ALA A 155 2.68 17.29 1.66
N PHE A 156 2.56 16.04 2.12
CA PHE A 156 2.47 14.85 1.26
C PHE A 156 1.04 14.30 1.15
N ARG A 157 0.03 15.04 1.60
CA ARG A 157 -1.38 14.66 1.50
C ARG A 157 -2.07 15.34 0.32
N SER A 158 -2.64 14.55 -0.58
CA SER A 158 -3.51 15.07 -1.63
C SER A 158 -4.87 15.50 -1.08
N SER A 159 -5.52 16.47 -1.74
CA SER A 159 -6.88 16.93 -1.43
C SER A 159 -7.90 15.79 -1.58
N GLY A 160 -9.01 15.87 -0.85
CA GLY A 160 -10.13 14.90 -0.93
C GLY A 160 -10.17 13.83 0.16
N SER A 161 -9.25 13.82 1.12
CA SER A 161 -9.32 12.96 2.31
C SER A 161 -9.52 13.79 3.58
N VAL A 162 -10.59 13.51 4.33
CA VAL A 162 -11.01 14.34 5.49
C VAL A 162 -10.64 13.71 6.85
N ASP A 163 -10.36 12.39 6.94
CA ASP A 163 -10.60 11.68 8.19
C ASP A 163 -9.38 11.13 8.96
N SER A 164 -8.15 11.53 8.68
CA SER A 164 -7.02 11.09 9.51
C SER A 164 -6.08 12.22 9.87
N SER A 165 -5.61 12.23 11.12
CA SER A 165 -4.53 13.13 11.54
C SER A 165 -3.36 13.03 10.55
N PRO A 166 -2.80 14.14 10.06
CA PRO A 166 -1.63 14.12 9.20
C PRO A 166 -0.35 13.77 9.98
N VAL A 167 -0.39 13.81 11.31
CA VAL A 167 0.74 13.43 12.15
C VAL A 167 0.86 11.90 12.15
N LYS A 168 2.02 11.40 11.69
CA LYS A 168 2.36 9.98 11.59
C LYS A 168 3.76 9.72 12.09
N THR A 169 3.98 8.50 12.59
CA THR A 169 5.29 8.02 12.99
C THR A 169 5.82 7.05 11.94
N ILE A 170 6.95 7.37 11.35
CA ILE A 170 7.65 6.52 10.39
C ILE A 170 8.79 5.79 11.09
N TYR A 171 8.78 4.48 11.01
CA TYR A 171 9.74 3.58 11.63
C TYR A 171 10.88 3.19 10.69
N GLU A 172 10.60 3.15 9.39
CA GLU A 172 11.56 2.78 8.35
C GLU A 172 11.27 3.59 7.08
N ALA A 173 12.31 4.12 6.45
CA ALA A 173 12.25 4.74 5.13
C ALA A 173 13.60 4.63 4.44
N GLY A 174 13.66 3.98 3.27
CA GLY A 174 14.92 3.84 2.55
C GLY A 174 14.78 3.14 1.21
N TRP A 175 15.76 3.39 0.36
CA TRP A 175 15.92 2.81 -0.97
C TRP A 175 16.97 1.70 -0.93
N ARG A 176 16.70 0.61 -1.62
CA ARG A 176 17.63 -0.47 -1.88
C ARG A 176 17.60 -0.86 -3.35
N LYS A 177 18.68 -1.46 -3.83
CA LYS A 177 18.75 -2.00 -5.18
C LYS A 177 18.40 -3.48 -5.16
N GLU A 178 17.43 -3.89 -5.96
CA GLU A 178 17.06 -5.27 -6.18
C GLU A 178 17.17 -5.60 -7.69
N GLY A 179 18.29 -6.22 -8.08
CA GLY A 179 18.56 -6.50 -9.49
C GLY A 179 18.63 -5.21 -10.31
N SER A 180 17.69 -5.04 -11.25
CA SER A 180 17.56 -3.84 -12.10
C SER A 180 16.59 -2.80 -11.51
N GLU A 181 15.92 -3.08 -10.40
CA GLU A 181 14.98 -2.16 -9.75
C GLU A 181 15.60 -1.43 -8.57
N LEU A 182 15.09 -0.25 -8.32
CA LEU A 182 15.23 0.47 -7.07
C LEU A 182 13.92 0.31 -6.31
N VAL A 183 14.00 -0.17 -5.08
CA VAL A 183 12.84 -0.40 -4.23
C VAL A 183 12.92 0.52 -3.03
N PHE A 184 11.93 1.40 -2.89
CA PHE A 184 11.72 2.19 -1.69
C PHE A 184 10.83 1.42 -0.74
N ARG A 185 11.25 1.25 0.50
CA ARG A 185 10.40 0.71 1.56
C ARG A 185 10.15 1.78 2.61
N ILE A 186 8.90 1.90 3.05
CA ILE A 186 8.49 2.79 4.13
C ILE A 186 7.52 2.04 5.05
N ALA A 187 7.78 2.09 6.37
CA ALA A 187 6.91 1.53 7.39
C ALA A 187 6.53 2.60 8.41
N GLY A 188 5.26 2.61 8.84
CA GLY A 188 4.76 3.58 9.81
C GLY A 188 3.42 3.17 10.44
N ASP A 189 2.98 3.91 11.46
CA ASP A 189 1.71 3.70 12.16
C ASP A 189 0.47 4.00 11.30
N GLY A 190 0.66 4.78 10.23
CA GLY A 190 -0.39 5.10 9.28
C GLY A 190 0.11 6.00 8.14
N PHE A 191 -0.74 6.13 7.13
CA PHE A 191 -0.45 6.93 5.94
C PHE A 191 -1.69 7.74 5.56
N VAL A 192 -1.50 9.00 5.18
CA VAL A 192 -2.56 9.84 4.61
C VAL A 192 -2.69 9.59 3.12
N TYR A 193 -3.75 10.12 2.54
CA TYR A 193 -4.08 9.91 1.12
C TYR A 193 -2.94 10.34 0.19
N HIS A 194 -2.50 9.46 -0.70
CA HIS A 194 -1.38 9.59 -1.64
C HIS A 194 0.01 9.78 -1.00
N MET A 195 0.14 9.72 0.34
CA MET A 195 1.37 10.07 1.05
C MET A 195 2.63 9.38 0.48
N VAL A 196 2.60 8.05 0.33
CA VAL A 196 3.79 7.31 -0.14
C VAL A 196 4.16 7.70 -1.57
N ARG A 197 3.18 7.86 -2.45
CA ARG A 197 3.41 8.27 -3.86
C ARG A 197 3.98 9.68 -3.95
N ASN A 198 3.50 10.60 -3.12
CA ASN A 198 4.01 11.97 -3.05
C ASN A 198 5.44 12.02 -2.52
N ILE A 199 5.74 11.26 -1.45
CA ILE A 199 7.09 11.11 -0.91
C ILE A 199 8.03 10.57 -1.99
N VAL A 200 7.65 9.49 -2.67
CA VAL A 200 8.45 8.87 -3.73
C VAL A 200 8.71 9.84 -4.88
N TRP A 201 7.68 10.57 -5.32
CA TRP A 201 7.86 11.58 -6.36
C TRP A 201 8.93 12.60 -5.95
N SER A 202 8.84 13.14 -4.73
CA SER A 202 9.79 14.12 -4.18
C SER A 202 11.21 13.54 -4.08
N LEU A 203 11.36 12.31 -3.58
CA LEU A 203 12.66 11.63 -3.48
C LEU A 203 13.27 11.37 -4.86
N VAL A 204 12.47 11.02 -5.86
CA VAL A 204 12.93 10.86 -7.25
C VAL A 204 13.43 12.19 -7.84
N GLN A 205 12.79 13.33 -7.52
CA GLN A 205 13.33 14.63 -7.92
C GLN A 205 14.70 14.92 -7.29
N VAL A 206 14.93 14.47 -6.05
CA VAL A 206 16.26 14.54 -5.41
C VAL A 206 17.25 13.63 -6.16
N GLY A 207 16.88 12.39 -6.47
CA GLY A 207 17.73 11.46 -7.21
C GLY A 207 18.08 11.91 -8.63
N LEU A 208 17.21 12.74 -9.24
CA LEU A 208 17.46 13.39 -10.54
C LEU A 208 18.33 14.66 -10.44
N GLY A 209 18.71 15.09 -9.24
CA GLY A 209 19.42 16.34 -8.99
C GLY A 209 18.59 17.60 -9.25
N LYS A 210 17.26 17.47 -9.39
CA LYS A 210 16.35 18.61 -9.62
C LYS A 210 15.96 19.31 -8.31
N ARG A 211 16.18 18.66 -7.19
CA ARG A 211 15.93 19.15 -5.83
C ARG A 211 17.06 18.72 -4.90
N SER A 212 17.36 19.55 -3.92
CA SER A 212 18.31 19.21 -2.85
C SER A 212 17.62 18.47 -1.69
N LYS A 213 18.42 17.87 -0.80
CA LYS A 213 17.96 17.35 0.48
C LYS A 213 17.32 18.45 1.34
N ASP A 214 17.86 19.68 1.27
CA ASP A 214 17.35 20.81 2.06
C ASP A 214 15.99 21.28 1.54
N ASP A 215 15.74 21.23 0.21
CA ASP A 215 14.41 21.48 -0.37
C ASP A 215 13.40 20.44 0.12
N PHE A 216 13.78 19.18 0.18
CA PHE A 216 12.93 18.11 0.71
C PHE A 216 12.64 18.32 2.21
N ALA A 217 13.65 18.72 2.99
CA ALA A 217 13.49 19.04 4.41
C ALA A 217 12.57 20.28 4.61
N ALA A 218 12.67 21.28 3.74
CA ALA A 218 11.79 22.45 3.78
C ALA A 218 10.34 22.07 3.47
N GLU A 219 10.10 21.21 2.47
CA GLU A 219 8.78 20.69 2.11
C GLU A 219 8.12 19.96 3.30
N LEU A 220 8.86 19.04 3.94
CA LEU A 220 8.35 18.32 5.12
C LEU A 220 7.95 19.27 6.25
N ARG A 221 8.71 20.36 6.48
CA ARG A 221 8.42 21.37 7.51
C ARG A 221 7.28 22.33 7.16
N ALA A 222 7.12 22.64 5.87
CA ALA A 222 6.16 23.64 5.40
C ALA A 222 4.70 23.22 5.57
N GLN A 223 4.44 21.93 5.75
CA GLN A 223 3.09 21.34 5.89
C GLN A 223 2.17 21.70 4.70
N ARG A 224 2.75 22.13 3.58
CA ARG A 224 2.06 22.51 2.34
C ARG A 224 2.71 21.82 1.17
N CYS A 225 1.87 21.29 0.29
CA CYS A 225 2.30 20.73 -0.97
C CYS A 225 2.38 21.85 -2.03
N GLU A 226 3.52 22.51 -2.14
CA GLU A 226 3.72 23.58 -3.14
C GLU A 226 4.25 23.03 -4.48
N PHE A 227 4.77 21.81 -4.50
CA PHE A 227 5.55 21.24 -5.60
C PHE A 227 4.97 19.97 -6.23
N LEU A 228 3.86 19.44 -5.70
CA LEU A 228 3.28 18.21 -6.19
C LEU A 228 2.16 18.51 -7.19
N ASN A 229 2.49 18.43 -8.48
CA ASN A 229 1.48 18.47 -9.53
C ASN A 229 0.73 17.15 -9.63
N GLU A 230 1.43 16.02 -9.53
CA GLU A 230 0.87 14.66 -9.58
C GLU A 230 1.66 13.71 -8.67
N PRO A 231 0.97 12.77 -7.98
CA PRO A 231 1.65 11.73 -7.22
C PRO A 231 2.39 10.77 -8.16
N ALA A 232 3.47 10.13 -7.68
CA ALA A 232 4.16 9.09 -8.45
C ALA A 232 3.16 8.03 -8.97
N PRO A 233 3.39 7.41 -10.13
CA PRO A 233 2.50 6.44 -10.76
C PRO A 233 2.03 5.33 -9.82
N ALA A 234 0.78 4.89 -9.95
CA ALA A 234 0.18 3.91 -9.04
C ALA A 234 0.81 2.52 -9.17
N GLU A 235 1.19 2.14 -10.38
CA GLU A 235 1.72 0.81 -10.76
C GLU A 235 3.06 0.46 -10.09
N GLY A 236 3.76 1.44 -9.54
CA GLY A 236 4.97 1.19 -8.76
C GLY A 236 4.69 0.87 -7.28
N LEU A 237 3.48 1.12 -6.76
CA LEU A 237 3.16 1.05 -5.34
C LEU A 237 2.53 -0.29 -4.94
N TYR A 238 3.03 -0.84 -3.82
CA TYR A 238 2.54 -2.07 -3.21
C TYR A 238 2.29 -1.88 -1.72
N LEU A 239 1.12 -2.26 -1.23
CA LEU A 239 0.94 -2.50 0.21
C LEU A 239 1.66 -3.81 0.54
N ALA A 240 2.84 -3.72 1.15
CA ALA A 240 3.74 -4.84 1.35
C ALA A 240 3.41 -5.65 2.61
N GLU A 241 3.01 -4.98 3.69
CA GLU A 241 2.81 -5.62 4.99
C GLU A 241 1.79 -4.89 5.84
N VAL A 242 1.04 -5.64 6.65
CA VAL A 242 0.17 -5.14 7.72
C VAL A 242 0.45 -5.94 8.98
N CYS A 243 0.87 -5.29 10.04
CA CYS A 243 1.27 -5.93 11.28
C CYS A 243 0.35 -5.55 12.44
N TYR A 244 0.09 -6.55 13.30
CA TYR A 244 -0.78 -6.46 14.48
C TYR A 244 0.00 -6.61 15.79
N LYS A 245 1.31 -6.50 15.71
CA LYS A 245 2.23 -6.41 16.86
C LYS A 245 2.97 -5.08 16.76
N PRO A 246 3.45 -4.51 17.89
CA PRO A 246 4.28 -3.32 17.87
C PRO A 246 5.45 -3.45 16.88
N TYR A 247 5.90 -2.32 16.33
CA TYR A 247 7.09 -2.32 15.49
C TYR A 247 8.30 -2.74 16.33
N PRO A 248 9.12 -3.69 15.88
CA PRO A 248 10.27 -4.15 16.67
C PRO A 248 11.24 -2.99 16.92
N GLU A 249 11.60 -2.77 18.17
CA GLU A 249 12.70 -1.87 18.54
C GLU A 249 14.01 -2.44 17.96
N ARG A 250 14.81 -1.59 17.35
CA ARG A 250 16.14 -1.95 16.81
C ARG A 250 17.21 -1.81 17.86
#